data_eea7dedcfdc9d806ef8787aa083fb261
#
_entry.id   eea7dedcfdc9d806ef8787aa083fb261
#
_cell.length_a   1.000
_cell.length_b   1.000
_cell.length_c   1.000
_cell.angle_alpha   90.00
_cell.angle_beta   90.00
_cell.angle_gamma   90.00
#
_symmetry.space_group_name_H-M   'P 1'
#
loop_
_entity.id
_entity.type
_entity.pdbx_description
1 polymer ?
#
loop_
_entity_poly.entity_id
_entity_poly.type
_entity_poly.pdbx_seq_one_letter_code
_entity_poly.pdbx_strand_id
1 'polypeptide(L)'
;MNKISPVTALLLLGLAGCDTAHTGAAREQQVKGNVHLCSSCHGITGRSVSPEFPILAAQQADYLEAQLHSFRDHSRADPHAHTYMWGMAAHLDDAAITGLARYFASQPAVPGRPVDEKTATAARAIFTEGIEAKGVPACAACHGDKAEGQGAVPRLAGQHRDYLADQLRLFRSNSRANETMHQNALNLTEPEIEALANYLSSL
;
A
#
# COMPACT_ATOMS: atom_id res chain seq x y z
N MET A 1 64.87 -45.89 7.86
CA MET A 1 64.96 -44.59 7.10
C MET A 1 63.84 -44.60 6.05
N ASN A 2 62.68 -44.12 6.41
CA ASN A 2 61.56 -43.95 5.44
C ASN A 2 61.14 -42.50 5.43
N LYS A 3 61.34 -41.87 4.31
CA LYS A 3 60.92 -40.48 4.01
C LYS A 3 59.43 -40.48 3.68
N ILE A 4 58.62 -39.79 4.47
CA ILE A 4 57.21 -39.46 4.15
C ILE A 4 57.20 -38.08 3.52
N SER A 5 56.84 -38.01 2.26
CA SER A 5 56.61 -36.76 1.52
C SER A 5 55.31 -36.09 1.99
N PRO A 6 55.28 -34.77 2.04
CA PRO A 6 54.03 -34.03 2.22
C PRO A 6 53.37 -33.79 0.87
N VAL A 7 52.18 -34.35 0.66
CA VAL A 7 51.34 -34.03 -0.50
C VAL A 7 50.00 -33.55 -0.03
N THR A 8 49.75 -32.33 -0.36
CA THR A 8 48.51 -31.69 -0.84
C THR A 8 47.38 -31.49 0.17
N ALA A 9 47.42 -30.35 0.86
CA ALA A 9 46.21 -29.64 1.23
C ALA A 9 45.93 -28.61 0.12
N LEU A 10 44.98 -28.92 -0.74
CA LEU A 10 44.54 -27.97 -1.77
C LEU A 10 43.02 -27.93 -1.88
N LEU A 11 42.50 -26.70 -1.75
CA LEU A 11 41.25 -26.14 -2.26
C LEU A 11 39.91 -26.80 -1.82
N LEU A 12 39.29 -26.19 -0.85
CA LEU A 12 37.86 -26.09 -0.72
C LEU A 12 37.50 -24.63 -0.39
N LEU A 13 37.79 -23.71 -1.26
CA LEU A 13 37.35 -22.30 -1.20
C LEU A 13 36.78 -21.95 -2.57
N GLY A 14 35.47 -22.07 -2.75
CA GLY A 14 34.91 -21.60 -4.03
C GLY A 14 33.48 -21.96 -4.39
N LEU A 15 32.58 -22.34 -3.44
CA LEU A 15 31.20 -22.66 -3.83
C LEU A 15 30.10 -21.84 -3.13
N ALA A 16 30.44 -20.97 -2.17
CA ALA A 16 29.43 -20.20 -1.42
C ALA A 16 28.90 -18.95 -2.16
N GLY A 17 29.56 -18.51 -3.23
CA GLY A 17 29.18 -17.26 -3.93
C GLY A 17 28.14 -17.39 -5.04
N CYS A 18 27.93 -18.60 -5.59
CA CYS A 18 27.02 -18.79 -6.72
C CYS A 18 25.56 -18.93 -6.31
N ASP A 19 25.26 -19.53 -5.15
CA ASP A 19 23.88 -19.79 -4.73
C ASP A 19 23.11 -18.52 -4.35
N THR A 20 23.76 -17.55 -3.73
CA THR A 20 23.09 -16.31 -3.33
C THR A 20 22.76 -15.41 -4.52
N ALA A 21 23.58 -15.39 -5.54
CA ALA A 21 23.33 -14.64 -6.77
C ALA A 21 22.17 -15.25 -7.59
N HIS A 22 22.11 -16.57 -7.68
CA HIS A 22 21.01 -17.28 -8.35
C HIS A 22 19.68 -17.12 -7.63
N THR A 23 19.67 -17.14 -6.29
CA THR A 23 18.45 -16.91 -5.51
C THR A 23 17.98 -15.46 -5.61
N GLY A 24 18.88 -14.49 -5.67
CA GLY A 24 18.55 -13.07 -5.86
C GLY A 24 17.91 -12.81 -7.22
N ALA A 25 18.51 -13.32 -8.30
CA ALA A 25 17.98 -13.16 -9.65
C ALA A 25 16.61 -13.84 -9.83
N ALA A 26 16.42 -15.03 -9.26
CA ALA A 26 15.15 -15.74 -9.30
C ALA A 26 14.04 -14.95 -8.57
N ARG A 27 14.34 -14.38 -7.41
CA ARG A 27 13.39 -13.52 -6.66
C ARG A 27 13.03 -12.25 -7.43
N GLU A 28 14.01 -11.60 -8.03
CA GLU A 28 13.75 -10.41 -8.87
C GLU A 28 12.84 -10.76 -10.05
N GLN A 29 13.07 -11.88 -10.69
CA GLN A 29 12.22 -12.36 -11.79
C GLN A 29 10.80 -12.68 -11.31
N GLN A 30 10.64 -13.29 -10.14
CA GLN A 30 9.34 -13.55 -9.53
C GLN A 30 8.60 -12.24 -9.24
N VAL A 31 9.27 -11.24 -8.65
CA VAL A 31 8.66 -9.92 -8.40
C VAL A 31 8.22 -9.28 -9.71
N LYS A 32 9.05 -9.29 -10.76
CA LYS A 32 8.68 -8.77 -12.09
C LYS A 32 7.44 -9.46 -12.66
N GLY A 33 7.35 -10.79 -12.56
CA GLY A 33 6.18 -11.55 -12.98
C GLY A 33 4.92 -11.14 -12.21
N ASN A 34 5.01 -11.01 -10.89
CA ASN A 34 3.91 -10.56 -10.05
C ASN A 34 3.50 -9.11 -10.33
N VAL A 35 4.46 -8.20 -10.60
CA VAL A 35 4.17 -6.83 -11.02
C VAL A 35 3.33 -6.81 -12.30
N HIS A 36 3.64 -7.64 -13.30
CA HIS A 36 2.83 -7.73 -14.51
C HIS A 36 1.40 -8.20 -14.22
N LEU A 37 1.22 -9.16 -13.33
CA LEU A 37 -0.11 -9.60 -12.91
C LEU A 37 -0.89 -8.46 -12.23
N CYS A 38 -0.30 -7.80 -11.24
CA CYS A 38 -0.90 -6.68 -10.51
C CYS A 38 -1.21 -5.50 -11.43
N SER A 39 -0.37 -5.28 -12.44
CA SER A 39 -0.50 -4.16 -13.38
C SER A 39 -1.76 -4.20 -14.23
N SER A 40 -2.38 -5.37 -14.39
CA SER A 40 -3.64 -5.52 -15.15
C SER A 40 -4.77 -4.63 -14.60
N CYS A 41 -4.77 -4.40 -13.29
CA CYS A 41 -5.75 -3.56 -12.60
C CYS A 41 -5.12 -2.24 -12.10
N HIS A 42 -3.91 -2.32 -11.53
CA HIS A 42 -3.28 -1.17 -10.87
C HIS A 42 -2.35 -0.35 -11.77
N GLY A 43 -2.10 -0.78 -13.02
CA GLY A 43 -1.11 -0.17 -13.91
C GLY A 43 0.33 -0.55 -13.56
N ILE A 44 1.22 -0.56 -14.57
CA ILE A 44 2.61 -1.04 -14.41
C ILE A 44 3.40 -0.22 -13.38
N THR A 45 3.16 1.07 -13.29
CA THR A 45 3.74 1.95 -12.27
C THR A 45 2.87 2.11 -11.03
N GLY A 46 1.80 1.32 -10.88
CA GLY A 46 0.83 1.50 -9.81
C GLY A 46 -0.11 2.70 -10.01
N ARG A 47 -0.10 3.32 -11.19
CA ARG A 47 -1.04 4.38 -11.57
C ARG A 47 -2.24 3.75 -12.28
N SER A 48 -3.21 3.26 -11.52
CA SER A 48 -4.46 2.76 -12.08
C SER A 48 -5.24 3.88 -12.78
N VAL A 49 -5.99 3.51 -13.82
CA VAL A 49 -6.87 4.44 -14.55
C VAL A 49 -8.32 4.32 -14.09
N SER A 50 -8.69 3.18 -13.52
CA SER A 50 -10.03 2.92 -12.99
C SER A 50 -10.11 3.27 -11.51
N PRO A 51 -11.14 4.01 -11.06
CA PRO A 51 -11.35 4.28 -9.63
C PRO A 51 -11.73 3.03 -8.82
N GLU A 52 -12.08 1.94 -9.46
CA GLU A 52 -12.32 0.63 -8.86
C GLU A 52 -11.04 0.07 -8.19
N PHE A 53 -9.89 0.35 -8.78
CA PHE A 53 -8.59 -0.15 -8.32
C PHE A 53 -7.73 1.00 -7.80
N PRO A 54 -7.24 0.94 -6.54
CA PRO A 54 -6.47 2.04 -5.97
C PRO A 54 -5.14 2.26 -6.68
N ILE A 55 -4.68 3.51 -6.66
CA ILE A 55 -3.34 3.90 -7.03
C ILE A 55 -2.38 3.35 -5.97
N LEU A 56 -1.35 2.60 -6.41
CA LEU A 56 -0.30 2.03 -5.56
C LEU A 56 1.01 2.82 -5.63
N ALA A 57 1.17 3.68 -6.64
CA ALA A 57 2.36 4.51 -6.85
C ALA A 57 2.64 5.42 -5.63
N ALA A 58 3.87 5.42 -5.16
CA ALA A 58 4.33 6.16 -3.98
C ALA A 58 3.54 5.87 -2.69
N GLN A 59 2.82 4.74 -2.61
CA GLN A 59 2.20 4.30 -1.37
C GLN A 59 3.26 3.79 -0.41
N GLN A 60 3.03 3.91 0.90
CA GLN A 60 3.95 3.44 1.93
C GLN A 60 4.21 1.94 1.82
N ALA A 61 5.48 1.52 1.82
CA ALA A 61 5.85 0.11 1.66
C ALA A 61 5.26 -0.76 2.79
N ASP A 62 5.41 -0.31 4.04
CA ASP A 62 4.89 -1.04 5.21
C ASP A 62 3.37 -1.20 5.16
N TYR A 63 2.66 -0.18 4.66
CA TYR A 63 1.22 -0.27 4.44
C TYR A 63 0.87 -1.28 3.35
N LEU A 64 1.58 -1.28 2.22
CA LEU A 64 1.35 -2.24 1.14
C LEU A 64 1.63 -3.67 1.59
N GLU A 65 2.72 -3.90 2.33
CA GLU A 65 3.03 -5.21 2.93
C GLU A 65 1.89 -5.67 3.85
N ALA A 66 1.46 -4.82 4.79
CA ALA A 66 0.38 -5.14 5.70
C ALA A 66 -0.94 -5.45 4.97
N GLN A 67 -1.25 -4.72 3.89
CA GLN A 67 -2.45 -5.00 3.10
C GLN A 67 -2.35 -6.32 2.34
N LEU A 68 -1.20 -6.64 1.71
CA LEU A 68 -1.02 -7.90 1.00
C LEU A 68 -1.08 -9.11 1.96
N HIS A 69 -0.50 -9.00 3.15
CA HIS A 69 -0.66 -10.01 4.19
C HIS A 69 -2.13 -10.17 4.59
N SER A 70 -2.84 -9.07 4.85
CA SER A 70 -4.24 -9.12 5.29
C SER A 70 -5.20 -9.62 4.20
N PHE A 71 -4.85 -9.50 2.92
CA PHE A 71 -5.58 -10.15 1.84
C PHE A 71 -5.29 -11.65 1.78
N ARG A 72 -4.02 -12.05 1.94
CA ARG A 72 -3.59 -13.45 1.90
C ARG A 72 -4.19 -14.28 3.06
N ASP A 73 -4.24 -13.69 4.24
CA ASP A 73 -4.79 -14.35 5.45
C ASP A 73 -6.29 -14.08 5.66
N HIS A 74 -6.92 -13.34 4.74
CA HIS A 74 -8.34 -12.98 4.73
C HIS A 74 -8.79 -12.10 5.92
N SER A 75 -7.87 -11.51 6.68
CA SER A 75 -8.22 -10.61 7.79
C SER A 75 -8.81 -9.27 7.31
N ARG A 76 -8.47 -8.84 6.07
CA ARG A 76 -9.20 -7.78 5.38
C ARG A 76 -10.28 -8.40 4.48
N ALA A 77 -11.55 -8.25 4.87
CA ALA A 77 -12.68 -8.96 4.29
C ALA A 77 -13.78 -8.03 3.73
N ASP A 78 -13.44 -6.78 3.40
CA ASP A 78 -14.39 -5.90 2.70
C ASP A 78 -14.74 -6.46 1.29
N PRO A 79 -15.86 -6.04 0.68
CA PRO A 79 -16.34 -6.62 -0.57
C PRO A 79 -15.31 -6.63 -1.71
N HIS A 80 -14.51 -5.57 -1.86
CA HIS A 80 -13.46 -5.51 -2.89
C HIS A 80 -12.29 -6.45 -2.58
N ALA A 81 -11.92 -6.58 -1.30
CA ALA A 81 -10.92 -7.53 -0.85
C ALA A 81 -11.33 -8.96 -1.20
N HIS A 82 -12.56 -9.34 -0.85
CA HIS A 82 -13.11 -10.66 -1.13
C HIS A 82 -13.23 -10.95 -2.63
N THR A 83 -13.70 -9.96 -3.42
CA THR A 83 -13.95 -10.16 -4.85
C THR A 83 -12.68 -10.29 -5.66
N TYR A 84 -11.63 -9.52 -5.33
CA TYR A 84 -10.43 -9.41 -6.15
C TYR A 84 -9.16 -9.85 -5.44
N MET A 85 -8.87 -9.28 -4.27
CA MET A 85 -7.53 -9.31 -3.73
C MET A 85 -7.18 -10.61 -3.00
N TRP A 86 -8.15 -11.34 -2.46
CA TRP A 86 -7.88 -12.63 -1.84
C TRP A 86 -7.25 -13.60 -2.84
N GLY A 87 -7.86 -13.72 -4.04
CA GLY A 87 -7.29 -14.56 -5.10
C GLY A 87 -5.92 -14.08 -5.58
N MET A 88 -5.73 -12.76 -5.69
CA MET A 88 -4.45 -12.18 -6.12
C MET A 88 -3.33 -12.38 -5.12
N ALA A 89 -3.61 -12.35 -3.81
CA ALA A 89 -2.61 -12.49 -2.76
C ALA A 89 -2.37 -13.94 -2.30
N ALA A 90 -3.27 -14.87 -2.62
CA ALA A 90 -3.28 -16.25 -2.09
C ALA A 90 -1.95 -17.01 -2.21
N HIS A 91 -1.21 -16.79 -3.28
CA HIS A 91 0.03 -17.50 -3.59
C HIS A 91 1.29 -16.66 -3.41
N LEU A 92 1.19 -15.46 -2.84
CA LEU A 92 2.34 -14.61 -2.58
C LEU A 92 3.06 -15.09 -1.31
N ASP A 93 4.35 -15.40 -1.43
CA ASP A 93 5.22 -15.56 -0.26
C ASP A 93 5.67 -14.20 0.30
N ASP A 94 6.27 -14.19 1.49
CA ASP A 94 6.67 -12.95 2.16
C ASP A 94 7.70 -12.16 1.34
N ALA A 95 8.60 -12.84 0.64
CA ALA A 95 9.60 -12.19 -0.20
C ALA A 95 8.96 -11.49 -1.41
N ALA A 96 7.94 -12.10 -2.02
CA ALA A 96 7.16 -11.51 -3.10
C ALA A 96 6.35 -10.30 -2.60
N ILE A 97 5.72 -10.41 -1.43
CA ILE A 97 4.97 -9.32 -0.79
C ILE A 97 5.90 -8.12 -0.56
N THR A 98 7.03 -8.32 0.11
CA THR A 98 8.03 -7.26 0.35
C THR A 98 8.55 -6.67 -0.96
N GLY A 99 8.83 -7.50 -1.98
CA GLY A 99 9.29 -7.05 -3.29
C GLY A 99 8.26 -6.18 -4.01
N LEU A 100 6.99 -6.59 -4.02
CA LEU A 100 5.88 -5.83 -4.62
C LEU A 100 5.65 -4.50 -3.89
N ALA A 101 5.63 -4.52 -2.56
CA ALA A 101 5.46 -3.32 -1.76
C ALA A 101 6.54 -2.28 -2.05
N ARG A 102 7.81 -2.68 -2.07
CA ARG A 102 8.94 -1.81 -2.42
C ARG A 102 8.86 -1.31 -3.85
N TYR A 103 8.48 -2.16 -4.79
CA TYR A 103 8.33 -1.77 -6.19
C TYR A 103 7.32 -0.63 -6.35
N PHE A 104 6.10 -0.78 -5.83
CA PHE A 104 5.06 0.25 -5.97
C PHE A 104 5.35 1.49 -5.12
N ALA A 105 5.94 1.33 -3.94
CA ALA A 105 6.37 2.46 -3.10
C ALA A 105 7.44 3.33 -3.78
N SER A 106 8.32 2.73 -4.59
CA SER A 106 9.38 3.46 -5.32
C SER A 106 8.89 4.19 -6.56
N GLN A 107 7.64 3.98 -7.00
CA GLN A 107 7.11 4.64 -8.18
C GLN A 107 6.79 6.13 -7.89
N PRO A 108 6.90 7.02 -8.88
CA PRO A 108 6.57 8.42 -8.71
C PRO A 108 5.12 8.62 -8.26
N ALA A 109 4.90 9.53 -7.32
CA ALA A 109 3.56 9.91 -6.87
C ALA A 109 2.71 10.42 -8.05
N VAL A 110 1.43 10.10 -8.02
CA VAL A 110 0.47 10.62 -9.01
C VAL A 110 0.03 12.00 -8.55
N PRO A 111 0.11 13.04 -9.40
CA PRO A 111 -0.39 14.36 -9.08
C PRO A 111 -1.91 14.32 -8.87
N GLY A 112 -2.40 15.10 -7.92
CA GLY A 112 -3.82 15.27 -7.69
C GLY A 112 -4.54 15.95 -8.86
N ARG A 113 -5.87 15.83 -8.87
CA ARG A 113 -6.74 16.48 -9.85
C ARG A 113 -7.29 17.78 -9.25
N PRO A 114 -7.26 18.90 -9.97
CA PRO A 114 -7.82 20.16 -9.47
C PRO A 114 -9.28 20.00 -9.06
N VAL A 115 -9.63 20.60 -7.92
CA VAL A 115 -11.00 20.67 -7.40
C VAL A 115 -11.39 22.14 -7.18
N ASP A 116 -12.69 22.40 -7.06
CA ASP A 116 -13.21 23.71 -6.71
C ASP A 116 -12.69 24.17 -5.33
N GLU A 117 -12.17 25.41 -5.27
CA GLU A 117 -11.51 25.97 -4.08
C GLU A 117 -12.45 26.04 -2.86
N LYS A 118 -13.72 26.32 -3.08
CA LYS A 118 -14.70 26.39 -1.95
C LYS A 118 -14.90 25.01 -1.31
N THR A 119 -15.02 23.97 -2.13
CA THR A 119 -15.12 22.57 -1.67
C THR A 119 -13.82 22.14 -1.00
N ALA A 120 -12.67 22.50 -1.58
CA ALA A 120 -11.36 22.19 -1.01
C ALA A 120 -11.15 22.82 0.37
N THR A 121 -11.56 24.08 0.56
CA THR A 121 -11.34 24.79 1.82
C THR A 121 -12.09 24.15 2.98
N ALA A 122 -13.37 23.82 2.81
CA ALA A 122 -14.16 23.16 3.85
C ALA A 122 -13.60 21.78 4.22
N ALA A 123 -13.21 20.99 3.21
CA ALA A 123 -12.65 19.66 3.43
C ALA A 123 -11.23 19.72 4.04
N ARG A 124 -10.43 20.71 3.67
CA ARG A 124 -9.11 20.96 4.29
C ARG A 124 -9.26 21.18 5.79
N ALA A 125 -10.23 22.00 6.25
CA ALA A 125 -10.47 22.21 7.66
C ALA A 125 -10.81 20.89 8.38
N ILE A 126 -11.68 20.05 7.81
CA ILE A 126 -11.95 18.72 8.38
C ILE A 126 -10.68 17.87 8.45
N PHE A 127 -9.86 17.88 7.41
CA PHE A 127 -8.63 17.11 7.37
C PHE A 127 -7.58 17.57 8.39
N THR A 128 -7.38 18.90 8.54
CA THR A 128 -6.33 19.47 9.39
C THR A 128 -6.75 19.69 10.83
N GLU A 129 -8.03 19.90 11.10
CA GLU A 129 -8.55 20.30 12.43
C GLU A 129 -9.52 19.26 13.01
N GLY A 130 -10.14 18.44 12.16
CA GLY A 130 -11.18 17.50 12.56
C GLY A 130 -12.54 18.18 12.70
N ILE A 131 -13.46 17.52 13.44
CA ILE A 131 -14.78 18.05 13.81
C ILE A 131 -14.99 17.75 15.29
N GLU A 132 -14.53 18.64 16.17
CA GLU A 132 -14.56 18.46 17.63
C GLU A 132 -15.95 18.09 18.15
N ALA A 133 -16.99 18.78 17.68
CA ALA A 133 -18.39 18.55 18.09
C ALA A 133 -18.90 17.13 17.76
N LYS A 134 -18.20 16.39 16.88
CA LYS A 134 -18.53 15.02 16.49
C LYS A 134 -17.50 13.99 17.00
N GLY A 135 -16.45 14.42 17.70
CA GLY A 135 -15.36 13.55 18.10
C GLY A 135 -14.56 13.00 16.91
N VAL A 136 -14.56 13.70 15.76
CA VAL A 136 -13.75 13.36 14.59
C VAL A 136 -12.39 14.07 14.73
N PRO A 137 -11.28 13.34 14.92
CA PRO A 137 -9.96 13.95 15.07
C PRO A 137 -9.42 14.48 13.74
N ALA A 138 -8.40 15.34 13.81
CA ALA A 138 -7.64 15.76 12.63
C ALA A 138 -6.99 14.57 11.94
N CYS A 139 -7.32 14.34 10.67
CA CYS A 139 -6.77 13.22 9.87
C CYS A 139 -5.27 13.42 9.62
N ALA A 140 -4.85 14.67 9.46
CA ALA A 140 -3.46 15.07 9.25
C ALA A 140 -2.53 14.60 10.37
N ALA A 141 -3.03 14.45 11.61
CA ALA A 141 -2.24 13.99 12.75
C ALA A 141 -1.55 12.60 12.51
N CYS A 142 -2.15 11.75 11.70
CA CYS A 142 -1.60 10.45 11.33
C CYS A 142 -1.16 10.39 9.87
N HIS A 143 -1.98 10.97 8.95
CA HIS A 143 -1.72 10.87 7.51
C HIS A 143 -0.74 11.91 6.97
N GLY A 144 -0.25 12.83 7.82
CA GLY A 144 0.67 13.92 7.46
C GLY A 144 -0.06 15.14 6.87
N ASP A 145 0.56 16.31 6.95
CA ASP A 145 -0.03 17.59 6.53
C ASP A 145 -0.38 17.67 5.04
N LYS A 146 0.33 16.89 4.23
CA LYS A 146 0.11 16.74 2.78
C LYS A 146 -0.56 15.41 2.42
N ALA A 147 -1.13 14.73 3.42
CA ALA A 147 -1.71 13.40 3.26
C ALA A 147 -0.75 12.38 2.63
N GLU A 148 0.55 12.54 2.87
CA GLU A 148 1.63 11.70 2.33
C GLU A 148 1.75 10.35 3.00
N GLY A 149 1.23 10.21 4.21
CA GLY A 149 1.35 9.00 5.04
C GLY A 149 2.76 8.78 5.61
N GLN A 150 2.89 7.80 6.49
CA GLN A 150 4.16 7.45 7.13
C GLN A 150 4.14 6.01 7.66
N GLY A 151 5.14 5.19 7.33
CA GLY A 151 5.23 3.80 7.79
C GLY A 151 4.00 2.99 7.40
N ALA A 152 3.27 2.45 8.37
CA ALA A 152 2.03 1.71 8.12
C ALA A 152 0.79 2.60 7.90
N VAL A 153 0.90 3.93 8.08
CA VAL A 153 -0.18 4.88 7.80
C VAL A 153 -0.12 5.26 6.32
N PRO A 154 -1.20 5.03 5.54
CA PRO A 154 -1.14 5.17 4.09
C PRO A 154 -1.11 6.62 3.61
N ARG A 155 -0.48 6.83 2.45
CA ARG A 155 -0.63 7.99 1.61
C ARG A 155 -2.07 8.05 1.08
N LEU A 156 -2.70 9.22 1.18
CA LEU A 156 -4.04 9.51 0.65
C LEU A 156 -4.00 10.49 -0.52
N ALA A 157 -2.97 11.35 -0.57
CA ALA A 157 -2.81 12.38 -1.59
C ALA A 157 -2.75 11.77 -2.99
N GLY A 158 -3.55 12.32 -3.91
CA GLY A 158 -3.62 11.91 -5.31
C GLY A 158 -4.29 10.56 -5.56
N GLN A 159 -4.90 9.95 -4.55
CA GLN A 159 -5.67 8.71 -4.70
C GLN A 159 -7.01 9.00 -5.40
N HIS A 160 -7.61 8.00 -6.03
CA HIS A 160 -8.92 8.13 -6.63
C HIS A 160 -9.98 8.57 -5.61
N ARG A 161 -10.74 9.61 -5.95
CA ARG A 161 -11.84 10.13 -5.13
C ARG A 161 -12.81 9.04 -4.71
N ASP A 162 -13.30 8.26 -5.67
CA ASP A 162 -14.33 7.25 -5.41
C ASP A 162 -13.79 6.14 -4.50
N TYR A 163 -12.53 5.72 -4.70
CA TYR A 163 -11.87 4.78 -3.80
C TYR A 163 -11.76 5.33 -2.37
N LEU A 164 -11.35 6.60 -2.21
CA LEU A 164 -11.25 7.23 -0.88
C LEU A 164 -12.62 7.30 -0.19
N ALA A 165 -13.66 7.71 -0.91
CA ALA A 165 -15.02 7.78 -0.38
C ALA A 165 -15.51 6.39 0.06
N ASP A 166 -15.30 5.38 -0.76
CA ASP A 166 -15.70 4.01 -0.44
C ASP A 166 -14.93 3.46 0.78
N GLN A 167 -13.62 3.72 0.87
CA GLN A 167 -12.87 3.28 2.05
C GLN A 167 -13.38 3.94 3.33
N LEU A 168 -13.72 5.24 3.32
CA LEU A 168 -14.29 5.92 4.49
C LEU A 168 -15.66 5.32 4.86
N ARG A 169 -16.51 4.99 3.88
CA ARG A 169 -17.80 4.30 4.12
C ARG A 169 -17.59 2.91 4.73
N LEU A 170 -16.63 2.15 4.20
CA LEU A 170 -16.30 0.81 4.69
C LEU A 170 -15.72 0.84 6.12
N PHE A 171 -14.91 1.83 6.45
CA PHE A 171 -14.46 2.05 7.83
C PHE A 171 -15.61 2.48 8.73
N ARG A 172 -16.43 3.44 8.30
CA ARG A 172 -17.61 3.91 9.06
C ARG A 172 -18.57 2.77 9.41
N SER A 173 -18.82 1.87 8.47
CA SER A 173 -19.68 0.69 8.67
C SER A 173 -18.98 -0.49 9.34
N ASN A 174 -17.68 -0.39 9.61
CA ASN A 174 -16.80 -1.48 10.06
C ASN A 174 -16.74 -2.69 9.12
N SER A 175 -17.18 -2.55 7.86
CA SER A 175 -17.06 -3.61 6.84
C SER A 175 -15.59 -3.81 6.42
N ARG A 176 -14.77 -2.77 6.50
CA ARG A 176 -13.32 -2.86 6.51
C ARG A 176 -12.83 -2.71 7.94
N ALA A 177 -12.50 -3.84 8.57
CA ALA A 177 -12.11 -3.87 9.97
C ALA A 177 -10.76 -3.15 10.19
N ASN A 178 -10.79 -2.08 10.94
CA ASN A 178 -9.65 -1.36 11.50
C ASN A 178 -10.18 -0.44 12.59
N GLU A 179 -9.90 -0.76 13.84
CA GLU A 179 -10.49 -0.06 14.99
C GLU A 179 -10.23 1.46 14.95
N THR A 180 -8.99 1.86 14.69
CA THR A 180 -8.61 3.28 14.64
C THR A 180 -9.41 4.01 13.56
N MET A 181 -9.44 3.48 12.33
CA MET A 181 -10.14 4.12 11.22
C MET A 181 -11.67 4.05 11.36
N HIS A 182 -12.19 2.98 11.98
CA HIS A 182 -13.62 2.90 12.31
C HIS A 182 -14.03 4.04 13.25
N GLN A 183 -13.33 4.21 14.36
CA GLN A 183 -13.61 5.28 15.32
C GLN A 183 -13.50 6.69 14.68
N ASN A 184 -12.49 6.91 13.85
CA ASN A 184 -12.26 8.20 13.20
C ASN A 184 -13.29 8.50 12.10
N ALA A 185 -13.88 7.48 11.46
CA ALA A 185 -14.87 7.66 10.40
C ALA A 185 -16.33 7.56 10.88
N LEU A 186 -16.57 7.04 12.09
CA LEU A 186 -17.88 6.67 12.61
C LEU A 186 -18.92 7.79 12.49
N ASN A 187 -18.54 9.01 12.84
CA ASN A 187 -19.43 10.17 12.89
C ASN A 187 -19.37 11.06 11.65
N LEU A 188 -18.65 10.65 10.59
CA LEU A 188 -18.65 11.38 9.33
C LEU A 188 -19.98 11.21 8.60
N THR A 189 -20.56 12.31 8.18
CA THR A 189 -21.72 12.32 7.29
C THR A 189 -21.29 12.06 5.83
N GLU A 190 -22.25 11.69 5.00
CA GLU A 190 -21.98 11.45 3.57
C GLU A 190 -21.38 12.67 2.85
N PRO A 191 -21.90 13.92 3.04
CA PRO A 191 -21.26 15.10 2.46
C PRO A 191 -19.82 15.33 2.92
N GLU A 192 -19.48 15.02 4.18
CA GLU A 192 -18.11 15.15 4.70
C GLU A 192 -17.17 14.11 4.10
N ILE A 193 -17.62 12.86 3.92
CA ILE A 193 -16.88 11.81 3.23
C ILE A 193 -16.56 12.24 1.78
N GLU A 194 -17.57 12.72 1.06
CA GLU A 194 -17.40 13.19 -0.31
C GLU A 194 -16.46 14.39 -0.41
N ALA A 195 -16.57 15.34 0.52
CA ALA A 195 -15.70 16.51 0.57
C ALA A 195 -14.23 16.10 0.83
N LEU A 196 -14.00 15.24 1.83
CA LEU A 196 -12.67 14.70 2.15
C LEU A 196 -12.07 13.95 0.97
N ALA A 197 -12.84 13.07 0.34
CA ALA A 197 -12.39 12.30 -0.82
C ALA A 197 -12.01 13.20 -2.01
N ASN A 198 -12.80 14.24 -2.29
CA ASN A 198 -12.48 15.25 -3.31
C ASN A 198 -11.18 16.00 -2.98
N TYR A 199 -11.04 16.50 -1.75
CA TYR A 199 -9.85 17.22 -1.31
C TYR A 199 -8.59 16.36 -1.40
N LEU A 200 -8.61 15.16 -0.84
CA LEU A 200 -7.46 14.25 -0.83
C LEU A 200 -7.05 13.80 -2.23
N SER A 201 -8.00 13.63 -3.14
CA SER A 201 -7.72 13.30 -4.53
C SER A 201 -7.09 14.46 -5.31
N SER A 202 -7.14 15.68 -4.79
CA SER A 202 -6.60 16.88 -5.42
C SER A 202 -5.18 17.26 -5.00
N LEU A 203 -4.64 16.57 -3.98
CA LEU A 203 -3.32 16.84 -3.41
C LEU A 203 -2.15 16.29 -4.23
#